data_f876914f57c120e70abf7d678b771ac1
#
_entry.id   f876914f57c120e70abf7d678b771ac1
#
_cell.length_a   1.000
_cell.length_b   1.000
_cell.length_c   1.000
_cell.angle_alpha   90.00
_cell.angle_beta   90.00
_cell.angle_gamma   90.00
#
_symmetry.space_group_name_H-M   'P 1'
#
loop_
_entity.id
_entity.type
_entity.pdbx_description
1 polymer ?
#
loop_
_entity_poly.entity_id
_entity_poly.type
_entity_poly.pdbx_seq_one_letter_code
_entity_poly.pdbx_strand_id
1 'polypeptide(L)'
;MNLSNLSPAKGSKQSDNFRRGRGHGSGNGKTAGKGHKGQKARSGAPRLGFEGGQLPLYMRLPKRGFTNINSLEIIAVNVDKLNKFNDGDVVTVETLQEKGIINNPKDGVKILGNGELTKKLTVQLKAYGVKGKKNQPFSKTAVEKIEALGGKAEVI
;
A
#
# COMPACT_ATOMS: atom_id res chain seq x y z
N MET A 1 24.99 -27.43 -4.72
CA MET A 1 23.79 -27.11 -3.91
C MET A 1 23.56 -28.28 -2.97
N ASN A 2 23.46 -28.04 -1.67
CA ASN A 2 23.19 -29.11 -0.70
C ASN A 2 21.68 -29.15 -0.45
N LEU A 3 21.04 -30.27 -0.71
CA LEU A 3 19.56 -30.43 -0.58
C LEU A 3 19.06 -30.12 0.84
N SER A 4 19.90 -30.31 1.85
CA SER A 4 19.58 -29.99 3.26
C SER A 4 19.44 -28.48 3.54
N ASN A 5 19.96 -27.62 2.66
CA ASN A 5 19.94 -26.16 2.84
C ASN A 5 18.80 -25.49 2.02
N LEU A 6 17.97 -26.28 1.38
CA LEU A 6 16.79 -25.77 0.66
C LEU A 6 15.71 -25.34 1.66
N SER A 7 15.41 -24.08 1.69
CA SER A 7 14.28 -23.51 2.43
C SER A 7 13.29 -22.87 1.45
N PRO A 8 11.99 -23.02 1.68
CA PRO A 8 10.99 -22.37 0.85
C PRO A 8 11.09 -20.85 0.99
N ALA A 9 10.73 -20.11 -0.05
CA ALA A 9 10.67 -18.67 -0.02
C ALA A 9 9.77 -18.18 1.13
N LYS A 10 10.13 -17.03 1.73
CA LYS A 10 9.36 -16.46 2.84
C LYS A 10 7.90 -16.21 2.41
N GLY A 11 6.94 -16.82 3.13
CA GLY A 11 5.52 -16.74 2.83
C GLY A 11 4.98 -17.87 1.93
N SER A 12 5.82 -18.78 1.40
CA SER A 12 5.37 -19.92 0.60
C SER A 12 4.84 -21.09 1.44
N LYS A 13 5.18 -21.15 2.74
CA LYS A 13 4.57 -22.12 3.67
C LYS A 13 3.18 -21.64 4.04
N GLN A 14 2.17 -22.44 3.75
CA GLN A 14 0.86 -22.28 4.39
C GLN A 14 1.03 -22.47 5.91
N SER A 15 0.30 -21.65 6.68
CA SER A 15 0.16 -21.87 8.12
C SER A 15 -0.37 -23.30 8.36
N ASP A 16 0.06 -23.92 9.44
CA ASP A 16 -0.37 -25.26 9.82
C ASP A 16 -1.90 -25.40 9.72
N ASN A 17 -2.36 -26.52 9.14
CA ASN A 17 -3.77 -26.82 8.97
C ASN A 17 -4.47 -26.83 10.32
N PHE A 18 -5.12 -25.74 10.64
CA PHE A 18 -5.84 -25.56 11.88
C PHE A 18 -7.15 -26.34 11.86
N ARG A 19 -7.16 -27.53 12.49
CA ARG A 19 -8.35 -28.38 12.60
C ARG A 19 -9.12 -28.06 13.86
N ARG A 20 -10.31 -27.56 13.71
CA ARG A 20 -11.23 -27.26 14.82
C ARG A 20 -11.94 -28.51 15.32
N GLY A 21 -12.34 -28.53 16.61
CA GLY A 21 -13.12 -29.60 17.21
C GLY A 21 -12.33 -30.89 17.38
N ARG A 22 -11.01 -30.87 17.63
CA ARG A 22 -10.15 -32.02 17.80
C ARG A 22 -9.49 -32.06 19.19
N GLY A 23 -10.30 -31.90 20.23
CA GLY A 23 -9.87 -32.02 21.62
C GLY A 23 -9.52 -30.71 22.29
N HIS A 24 -9.43 -30.71 23.60
CA HIS A 24 -9.21 -29.53 24.42
C HIS A 24 -7.78 -29.00 24.31
N GLY A 25 -6.80 -29.86 24.10
CA GLY A 25 -5.37 -29.45 23.96
C GLY A 25 -5.11 -28.53 22.81
N SER A 26 -5.94 -28.51 21.76
CA SER A 26 -5.84 -27.59 20.63
C SER A 26 -6.34 -26.17 20.94
N GLY A 27 -6.95 -25.92 22.10
CA GLY A 27 -7.66 -24.68 22.43
C GLY A 27 -8.96 -24.44 21.65
N ASN A 28 -9.24 -25.26 20.66
CA ASN A 28 -10.42 -25.16 19.77
C ASN A 28 -11.27 -26.43 19.78
N GLY A 29 -11.32 -27.10 20.93
CA GLY A 29 -12.21 -28.25 21.20
C GLY A 29 -13.67 -27.85 21.24
N LYS A 30 -14.46 -28.53 22.06
CA LYS A 30 -15.89 -28.33 22.37
C LYS A 30 -16.70 -27.48 21.35
N THR A 31 -16.54 -26.16 21.33
CA THR A 31 -17.32 -25.23 20.47
C THR A 31 -16.64 -24.89 19.15
N ALA A 32 -15.44 -25.38 18.89
CA ALA A 32 -14.69 -25.17 17.66
C ALA A 32 -14.50 -23.67 17.29
N GLY A 33 -14.44 -22.79 18.28
CA GLY A 33 -14.31 -21.34 18.09
C GLY A 33 -15.59 -20.61 17.67
N LYS A 34 -16.75 -21.32 17.62
CA LYS A 34 -18.04 -20.71 17.25
C LYS A 34 -18.82 -20.12 18.44
N GLY A 35 -18.33 -20.29 19.67
CA GLY A 35 -19.05 -19.88 20.87
C GLY A 35 -20.23 -20.86 21.22
N HIS A 36 -21.14 -20.44 22.11
CA HIS A 36 -22.21 -21.33 22.58
C HIS A 36 -23.44 -21.29 21.66
N LYS A 37 -24.33 -20.31 21.84
CA LYS A 37 -25.68 -20.30 21.25
C LYS A 37 -25.82 -19.11 20.30
N GLY A 38 -25.38 -18.88 19.31
CA GLY A 38 -25.60 -17.73 18.41
C GLY A 38 -26.04 -18.17 17.00
N GLN A 39 -26.67 -17.30 16.29
CA GLN A 39 -27.05 -17.53 14.91
C GLN A 39 -25.83 -17.88 14.02
N LYS A 40 -24.71 -17.26 14.25
CA LYS A 40 -23.44 -17.52 13.53
C LYS A 40 -22.76 -18.83 13.91
N ALA A 41 -23.19 -19.48 14.99
CA ALA A 41 -22.67 -20.79 15.40
C ALA A 41 -23.31 -21.95 14.63
N ARG A 42 -24.36 -21.71 13.86
CA ARG A 42 -25.10 -22.73 13.10
C ARG A 42 -24.52 -22.90 11.69
N SER A 43 -24.77 -24.07 11.10
CA SER A 43 -24.29 -24.35 9.73
C SER A 43 -24.98 -23.50 8.66
N GLY A 44 -26.24 -23.15 8.85
CA GLY A 44 -27.04 -22.33 7.95
C GLY A 44 -27.12 -20.87 8.34
N ALA A 45 -26.04 -20.29 8.90
CA ALA A 45 -26.05 -18.87 9.27
C ALA A 45 -26.23 -17.96 8.04
N PRO A 46 -27.11 -16.94 8.13
CA PRO A 46 -27.29 -15.99 7.05
C PRO A 46 -25.99 -15.25 6.72
N ARG A 47 -25.84 -14.81 5.46
CA ARG A 47 -24.73 -13.98 5.01
C ARG A 47 -24.72 -12.63 5.75
N LEU A 48 -23.56 -11.98 5.77
CA LEU A 48 -23.44 -10.62 6.30
C LEU A 48 -24.36 -9.66 5.51
N GLY A 49 -25.04 -8.77 6.24
CA GLY A 49 -25.97 -7.82 5.64
C GLY A 49 -27.33 -8.41 5.23
N PHE A 50 -27.68 -9.61 5.69
CA PHE A 50 -29.01 -10.17 5.52
C PHE A 50 -30.01 -9.47 6.45
N GLU A 51 -31.06 -8.89 5.88
CA GLU A 51 -32.09 -8.08 6.56
C GLU A 51 -33.45 -8.84 6.62
N GLY A 52 -33.44 -10.11 7.00
CA GLY A 52 -34.65 -10.89 7.24
C GLY A 52 -35.54 -11.12 6.01
N GLY A 53 -35.03 -11.00 4.80
CA GLY A 53 -35.77 -11.11 3.55
C GLY A 53 -36.14 -9.77 2.91
N GLN A 54 -36.03 -8.67 3.65
CA GLN A 54 -36.10 -7.32 3.08
C GLN A 54 -34.88 -7.08 2.19
N LEU A 55 -35.05 -6.32 1.11
CA LEU A 55 -33.95 -5.95 0.22
C LEU A 55 -32.87 -5.17 1.01
N PRO A 56 -31.64 -5.67 1.10
CA PRO A 56 -30.58 -5.03 1.88
C PRO A 56 -30.30 -3.59 1.44
N LEU A 57 -29.88 -2.74 2.36
CA LEU A 57 -29.63 -1.32 2.13
C LEU A 57 -28.73 -1.07 0.91
N TYR A 58 -27.65 -1.83 0.77
CA TYR A 58 -26.71 -1.69 -0.35
C TYR A 58 -27.33 -2.00 -1.73
N MET A 59 -28.45 -2.73 -1.77
CA MET A 59 -29.21 -2.98 -3.01
C MET A 59 -30.29 -1.93 -3.27
N ARG A 60 -30.75 -1.23 -2.23
CA ARG A 60 -31.74 -0.14 -2.36
C ARG A 60 -31.10 1.19 -2.78
N LEU A 61 -29.82 1.37 -2.48
CA LEU A 61 -29.08 2.58 -2.85
C LEU A 61 -28.81 2.60 -4.35
N PRO A 62 -29.09 3.71 -5.05
CA PRO A 62 -28.75 3.85 -6.46
C PRO A 62 -27.23 3.73 -6.65
N LYS A 63 -26.82 3.01 -7.67
CA LYS A 63 -25.41 2.97 -8.08
C LYS A 63 -25.03 4.30 -8.71
N ARG A 64 -23.88 4.84 -8.32
CA ARG A 64 -23.38 6.10 -8.86
C ARG A 64 -21.95 5.95 -9.36
N GLY A 65 -21.70 6.53 -10.52
CA GLY A 65 -20.38 6.62 -11.10
C GLY A 65 -19.87 5.30 -11.69
N PHE A 66 -18.65 5.35 -12.10
CA PHE A 66 -17.90 4.23 -12.68
C PHE A 66 -16.42 4.33 -12.29
N THR A 67 -15.70 3.24 -12.37
CA THR A 67 -14.25 3.23 -12.17
C THR A 67 -13.57 3.51 -13.51
N ASN A 68 -12.84 4.63 -13.59
CA ASN A 68 -12.06 4.95 -14.78
C ASN A 68 -10.81 4.07 -14.83
N ILE A 69 -10.75 3.15 -15.80
CA ILE A 69 -9.61 2.25 -16.01
C ILE A 69 -8.33 2.96 -16.46
N ASN A 70 -8.46 4.18 -16.99
CA ASN A 70 -7.31 4.99 -17.44
C ASN A 70 -6.82 5.97 -16.36
N SER A 71 -7.28 5.86 -15.13
CA SER A 71 -6.78 6.71 -14.04
C SER A 71 -5.35 6.32 -13.66
N LEU A 72 -4.49 7.34 -13.57
CA LEU A 72 -3.10 7.17 -13.13
C LEU A 72 -3.02 7.11 -11.60
N GLU A 73 -2.29 6.14 -11.08
CA GLU A 73 -1.97 6.04 -9.66
C GLU A 73 -0.59 6.63 -9.38
N ILE A 74 -0.57 7.87 -8.89
CA ILE A 74 0.66 8.60 -8.58
C ILE A 74 0.97 8.48 -7.08
N ILE A 75 2.20 8.06 -6.77
CA ILE A 75 2.67 7.95 -5.39
C ILE A 75 3.18 9.32 -4.91
N ALA A 76 2.55 9.84 -3.87
CA ALA A 76 2.98 11.08 -3.22
C ALA A 76 4.05 10.80 -2.16
N VAL A 77 5.17 11.51 -2.25
CA VAL A 77 6.27 11.46 -1.26
C VAL A 77 6.51 12.87 -0.73
N ASN A 78 6.49 13.04 0.57
CA ASN A 78 6.77 14.33 1.21
C ASN A 78 8.28 14.56 1.34
N VAL A 79 8.71 15.82 1.28
CA VAL A 79 10.13 16.20 1.41
C VAL A 79 10.73 15.76 2.76
N ASP A 80 9.94 15.68 3.81
CA ASP A 80 10.37 15.18 5.12
C ASP A 80 10.96 13.76 5.04
N LYS A 81 10.38 12.89 4.21
CA LYS A 81 10.88 11.52 4.02
C LYS A 81 12.25 11.46 3.32
N LEU A 82 12.62 12.52 2.60
CA LEU A 82 13.91 12.62 1.92
C LEU A 82 15.06 12.84 2.91
N ASN A 83 14.81 13.23 4.14
CA ASN A 83 15.82 13.33 5.20
C ASN A 83 16.50 11.99 5.55
N LYS A 84 15.97 10.86 5.05
CA LYS A 84 16.61 9.53 5.15
C LYS A 84 17.84 9.37 4.24
N PHE A 85 18.02 10.25 3.28
CA PHE A 85 19.20 10.28 2.40
C PHE A 85 20.36 11.04 3.04
N ASN A 86 21.57 10.85 2.52
CA ASN A 86 22.73 11.63 2.93
C ASN A 86 22.87 12.91 2.09
N ASP A 87 23.62 13.89 2.61
CA ASP A 87 23.89 15.10 1.86
C ASP A 87 24.66 14.78 0.57
N GLY A 88 24.18 15.36 -0.53
CA GLY A 88 24.76 15.15 -1.85
C GLY A 88 24.24 13.95 -2.62
N ASP A 89 23.40 13.11 -2.01
CA ASP A 89 22.83 11.93 -2.68
C ASP A 89 21.92 12.33 -3.85
N VAL A 90 21.92 11.46 -4.88
CA VAL A 90 20.99 11.55 -6.00
C VAL A 90 19.77 10.69 -5.71
N VAL A 91 18.61 11.31 -5.64
CA VAL A 91 17.34 10.67 -5.37
C VAL A 91 16.64 10.32 -6.67
N THR A 92 16.58 9.04 -6.98
CA THR A 92 15.83 8.45 -8.10
C THR A 92 14.69 7.59 -7.58
N VAL A 93 13.83 7.09 -8.47
CA VAL A 93 12.76 6.15 -8.09
C VAL A 93 13.35 4.88 -7.48
N GLU A 94 14.47 4.40 -7.99
CA GLU A 94 15.17 3.19 -7.52
C GLU A 94 15.71 3.37 -6.12
N THR A 95 16.40 4.48 -5.84
CA THR A 95 16.93 4.78 -4.50
C THR A 95 15.82 5.01 -3.47
N LEU A 96 14.66 5.53 -3.89
CA LEU A 96 13.47 5.63 -3.02
C LEU A 96 12.91 4.25 -2.65
N GLN A 97 12.99 3.27 -3.54
CA GLN A 97 12.59 1.89 -3.27
C GLN A 97 13.59 1.20 -2.33
N GLU A 98 14.88 1.34 -2.57
CA GLU A 98 15.96 0.78 -1.72
C GLU A 98 15.87 1.27 -0.27
N LYS A 99 15.60 2.56 -0.07
CA LYS A 99 15.38 3.16 1.26
C LYS A 99 14.01 2.82 1.88
N GLY A 100 13.16 2.08 1.17
CA GLY A 100 11.84 1.66 1.65
C GLY A 100 10.85 2.83 1.85
N ILE A 101 11.04 3.95 1.14
CA ILE A 101 10.12 5.09 1.15
C ILE A 101 8.92 4.78 0.26
N ILE A 102 9.15 4.05 -0.82
CA ILE A 102 8.15 3.60 -1.78
C ILE A 102 8.33 2.09 -1.99
N ASN A 103 7.24 1.33 -2.01
CA ASN A 103 7.28 -0.10 -2.32
C ASN A 103 7.11 -0.36 -3.82
N ASN A 104 6.16 0.32 -4.45
CA ASN A 104 5.85 0.18 -5.87
C ASN A 104 5.61 1.58 -6.47
N PRO A 105 6.39 2.03 -7.47
CA PRO A 105 6.27 3.37 -8.05
C PRO A 105 5.01 3.56 -8.90
N LYS A 106 4.28 2.49 -9.24
CA LYS A 106 3.08 2.51 -10.11
C LYS A 106 3.31 3.35 -11.37
N ASP A 107 2.42 4.32 -11.66
CA ASP A 107 2.49 5.16 -12.86
C ASP A 107 3.41 6.37 -12.72
N GLY A 108 3.88 6.65 -11.51
CA GLY A 108 4.82 7.75 -11.26
C GLY A 108 4.88 8.17 -9.81
N VAL A 109 5.88 9.00 -9.53
CA VAL A 109 6.15 9.53 -8.19
C VAL A 109 6.07 11.05 -8.23
N LYS A 110 5.45 11.65 -7.22
CA LYS A 110 5.37 13.10 -7.05
C LYS A 110 5.90 13.52 -5.69
N ILE A 111 6.83 14.46 -5.68
CA ILE A 111 7.34 15.07 -4.45
C ILE A 111 6.45 16.23 -4.04
N LEU A 112 6.00 16.20 -2.81
CA LEU A 112 5.20 17.23 -2.17
C LEU A 112 6.01 17.98 -1.11
N GLY A 113 5.82 19.30 -1.02
CA GLY A 113 6.54 20.18 -0.10
C GLY A 113 6.09 20.11 1.36
N ASN A 114 5.46 19.02 1.82
CA ASN A 114 5.05 18.88 3.20
C ASN A 114 6.23 18.40 4.07
N GLY A 115 6.38 19.02 5.24
CA GLY A 115 7.50 18.80 6.15
C GLY A 115 8.70 19.70 5.84
N GLU A 116 9.80 19.52 6.56
CA GLU A 116 11.04 20.26 6.41
C GLU A 116 12.14 19.38 5.82
N LEU A 117 12.91 19.92 4.90
CA LEU A 117 14.10 19.29 4.37
C LEU A 117 15.32 19.91 5.06
N THR A 118 16.24 19.09 5.51
CA THR A 118 17.48 19.54 6.20
C THR A 118 18.74 19.24 5.39
N LYS A 119 18.59 18.53 4.27
CA LYS A 119 19.71 18.00 3.50
C LYS A 119 19.73 18.52 2.08
N LYS A 120 20.92 18.71 1.54
CA LYS A 120 21.14 19.07 0.14
C LYS A 120 21.06 17.82 -0.73
N LEU A 121 20.05 17.74 -1.60
CA LEU A 121 19.78 16.58 -2.45
C LEU A 121 19.59 16.97 -3.90
N THR A 122 19.98 16.08 -4.81
CA THR A 122 19.62 16.19 -6.25
C THR A 122 18.52 15.17 -6.53
N VAL A 123 17.31 15.64 -6.84
CA VAL A 123 16.14 14.76 -7.06
C VAL A 123 15.85 14.68 -8.55
N GLN A 124 15.94 13.47 -9.10
CA GLN A 124 15.73 13.16 -10.51
C GLN A 124 14.52 12.26 -10.69
N LEU A 125 13.44 12.78 -11.26
CA LEU A 125 12.19 12.05 -11.47
C LEU A 125 11.66 12.23 -12.89
N LYS A 126 11.00 11.17 -13.38
CA LYS A 126 10.31 11.21 -14.68
C LYS A 126 9.00 11.99 -14.59
N ALA A 127 8.72 12.80 -15.61
CA ALA A 127 7.40 13.37 -15.80
C ALA A 127 6.38 12.25 -16.05
N TYR A 128 5.21 12.36 -15.43
CA TYR A 128 4.13 11.39 -15.58
C TYR A 128 2.93 12.00 -16.30
N GLY A 129 2.15 11.21 -17.02
CA GLY A 129 0.95 11.70 -17.67
C GLY A 129 0.40 10.76 -18.74
N VAL A 130 -0.82 11.06 -19.21
CA VAL A 130 -1.44 10.44 -20.38
C VAL A 130 -1.01 11.21 -21.64
N LYS A 131 -1.04 10.55 -22.79
CA LYS A 131 -0.70 11.13 -24.12
C LYS A 131 -1.13 12.59 -24.25
N GLY A 132 -0.17 13.51 -24.34
CA GLY A 132 -0.38 14.95 -24.57
C GLY A 132 -0.36 15.86 -23.33
N LYS A 133 -0.46 15.34 -22.10
CA LYS A 133 -0.32 16.13 -20.87
C LYS A 133 0.72 15.52 -19.96
N LYS A 134 1.92 16.10 -19.94
CA LYS A 134 2.98 15.74 -18.98
C LYS A 134 2.80 16.58 -17.71
N ASN A 135 2.60 15.92 -16.58
CA ASN A 135 2.54 16.56 -15.28
C ASN A 135 3.92 16.54 -14.63
N GLN A 136 4.25 17.63 -13.96
CA GLN A 136 5.53 17.73 -13.27
C GLN A 136 5.54 16.85 -12.00
N PRO A 137 6.66 16.14 -11.75
CA PRO A 137 6.81 15.28 -10.59
C PRO A 137 7.06 16.04 -9.29
N PHE A 138 7.16 17.35 -9.32
CA PHE A 138 7.39 18.21 -8.17
C PHE A 138 6.23 19.17 -7.94
N SER A 139 5.90 19.46 -6.69
CA SER A 139 5.06 20.61 -6.32
C SER A 139 5.94 21.89 -6.28
N LYS A 140 5.35 23.05 -6.49
CA LYS A 140 6.08 24.33 -6.41
C LYS A 140 6.81 24.51 -5.09
N THR A 141 6.13 24.26 -3.99
CA THR A 141 6.69 24.32 -2.64
C THR A 141 7.79 23.29 -2.38
N ALA A 142 7.78 22.14 -3.07
CA ALA A 142 8.88 21.17 -2.96
C ALA A 142 10.14 21.66 -3.68
N VAL A 143 9.98 22.22 -4.86
CA VAL A 143 11.10 22.81 -5.60
C VAL A 143 11.77 23.93 -4.80
N GLU A 144 10.98 24.88 -4.28
CA GLU A 144 11.47 25.97 -3.45
C GLU A 144 12.27 25.47 -2.23
N LYS A 145 11.80 24.43 -1.54
CA LYS A 145 12.51 23.85 -0.39
C LYS A 145 13.80 23.13 -0.75
N ILE A 146 13.82 22.43 -1.89
CA ILE A 146 15.02 21.74 -2.37
C ILE A 146 16.07 22.76 -2.82
N GLU A 147 15.68 23.79 -3.56
CA GLU A 147 16.56 24.83 -4.06
C GLU A 147 17.09 25.74 -2.94
N ALA A 148 16.27 26.04 -1.92
CA ALA A 148 16.68 26.83 -0.75
C ALA A 148 17.88 26.22 -0.01
N LEU A 149 18.02 24.90 -0.04
CA LEU A 149 19.15 24.16 0.55
C LEU A 149 20.32 23.95 -0.45
N GLY A 150 20.22 24.53 -1.66
CA GLY A 150 21.22 24.36 -2.72
C GLY A 150 21.17 22.99 -3.40
N GLY A 151 20.05 22.25 -3.26
CA GLY A 151 19.75 21.05 -4.02
C GLY A 151 19.25 21.36 -5.42
N LYS A 152 18.99 20.31 -6.22
CA LYS A 152 18.44 20.42 -7.58
C LYS A 152 17.22 19.50 -7.75
N ALA A 153 16.18 19.99 -8.43
CA ALA A 153 15.02 19.21 -8.85
C ALA A 153 15.05 19.08 -10.39
N GLU A 154 15.37 17.90 -10.87
CA GLU A 154 15.53 17.61 -12.31
C GLU A 154 14.40 16.70 -12.80
N VAL A 155 13.83 17.04 -13.94
CA VAL A 155 12.81 16.21 -14.62
C VAL A 155 13.47 15.51 -15.80
N ILE A 156 13.44 14.18 -15.77
CA ILE A 156 14.05 13.30 -16.79
C ILE A 156 13.01 12.87 -17.82
#